data_e6583d776af7ec1938e760fb82827d03
#
_entry.id   e6583d776af7ec1938e760fb82827d03
#
_cell.length_a   1.000
_cell.length_b   1.000
_cell.length_c   1.000
_cell.angle_alpha   90.00
_cell.angle_beta   90.00
_cell.angle_gamma   90.00
#
_symmetry.space_group_name_H-M   'P 1'
#
loop_
_entity.id
_entity.type
_entity.pdbx_description
1 polymer ?
#
loop_
_entity_poly.entity_id
_entity_poly.type
_entity_poly.pdbx_seq_one_letter_code
_entity_poly.pdbx_strand_id
1 'polypeptide(L)'
;MIIENILNQAYQKLNNANIRNANLDCEILLSKIINQKREYVILNSKKSLDKKNVNIFNNLIERRKKGEPVAYLINEKEYWKETF
;
A
#
# COMPACT_ATOMS: atom_id res chain seq x y z
N MET A 1 -5.96 11.80 4.51
CA MET A 1 -4.94 11.96 3.43
C MET A 1 -5.47 11.44 2.11
N ILE A 2 -5.15 12.10 1.04
CA ILE A 2 -5.57 11.62 -0.27
C ILE A 2 -4.63 10.53 -0.77
N ILE A 3 -5.18 9.66 -1.60
CA ILE A 3 -4.47 8.48 -2.11
C ILE A 3 -3.13 8.84 -2.75
N GLU A 4 -3.11 9.91 -3.55
CA GLU A 4 -1.88 10.34 -4.23
C GLU A 4 -0.74 10.60 -3.25
N ASN A 5 -1.02 11.29 -2.15
CA ASN A 5 0.00 11.61 -1.17
C ASN A 5 0.50 10.37 -0.45
N ILE A 6 -0.42 9.47 -0.12
CA ILE A 6 -0.08 8.21 0.54
C ILE A 6 0.83 7.38 -0.35
N LEU A 7 0.48 7.27 -1.63
CA LEU A 7 1.29 6.51 -2.58
C LEU A 7 2.66 7.13 -2.77
N ASN A 8 2.74 8.46 -2.89
CA ASN A 8 4.03 9.12 -3.11
C ASN A 8 4.98 8.89 -1.94
N GLN A 9 4.47 8.95 -0.71
CA GLN A 9 5.29 8.64 0.46
C GLN A 9 5.79 7.20 0.43
N ALA A 10 4.92 6.27 0.07
CA ALA A 10 5.29 4.86 -0.01
C ALA A 10 6.30 4.59 -1.12
N TYR A 11 6.13 5.22 -2.28
CA TYR A 11 7.09 5.09 -3.38
C TYR A 11 8.49 5.47 -2.92
N GLN A 12 8.60 6.60 -2.21
CA GLN A 12 9.90 7.06 -1.73
C GLN A 12 10.52 6.07 -0.75
N LYS A 13 9.72 5.54 0.17
CA LYS A 13 10.22 4.58 1.14
C LYS A 13 10.77 3.33 0.47
N LEU A 14 10.03 2.79 -0.48
CA LEU A 14 10.46 1.57 -1.17
C LEU A 14 11.63 1.83 -2.11
N ASN A 15 11.63 2.98 -2.79
CA ASN A 15 12.77 3.34 -3.64
C ASN A 15 14.04 3.50 -2.82
N ASN A 16 13.96 4.11 -1.65
CA ASN A 16 15.11 4.29 -0.76
C ASN A 16 15.62 2.96 -0.22
N ALA A 17 14.77 1.96 -0.16
CA ALA A 17 15.15 0.62 0.26
C ALA A 17 15.59 -0.26 -0.92
N ASN A 18 15.74 0.34 -2.11
CA ASN A 18 16.18 -0.35 -3.32
C ASN A 18 15.20 -1.43 -3.79
N ILE A 19 13.92 -1.24 -3.50
CA ILE A 19 12.88 -2.15 -3.97
C ILE A 19 12.60 -1.85 -5.44
N ARG A 20 12.69 -2.85 -6.28
CA ARG A 20 12.57 -2.73 -7.71
C ARG A 20 11.14 -2.46 -8.13
N ASN A 21 10.34 -2.30 -8.54
CA ASN A 21 8.94 -2.07 -8.88
C ASN A 21 8.16 -1.40 -7.76
N ALA A 22 8.77 -0.40 -7.11
CA ALA A 22 8.16 0.24 -5.95
C ALA A 22 6.76 0.78 -6.24
N ASN A 23 6.59 1.44 -7.40
CA ASN A 23 5.29 2.02 -7.74
C ASN A 23 4.22 0.96 -7.91
N LEU A 24 4.56 -0.10 -8.63
CA LEU A 24 3.62 -1.20 -8.87
C LEU A 24 3.24 -1.88 -7.56
N ASP A 25 4.21 -2.15 -6.71
CA ASP A 25 3.96 -2.80 -5.42
C ASP A 25 3.02 -1.97 -4.56
N CYS A 26 3.24 -0.66 -4.49
CA CYS A 26 2.38 0.22 -3.70
C CYS A 26 0.94 0.23 -4.23
N GLU A 27 0.78 0.30 -5.54
CA GLU A 27 -0.54 0.32 -6.15
C GLU A 27 -1.29 -0.99 -5.92
N ILE A 28 -0.59 -2.11 -6.05
CA ILE A 28 -1.19 -3.43 -5.82
C ILE A 28 -1.64 -3.56 -4.36
N LEU A 29 -0.77 -3.23 -3.42
CA LEU A 29 -1.09 -3.37 -2.00
C LEU A 29 -2.28 -2.49 -1.62
N LEU A 30 -2.29 -1.24 -2.06
CA LEU A 30 -3.41 -0.35 -1.74
C LEU A 30 -4.71 -0.85 -2.37
N SER A 31 -4.66 -1.30 -3.62
CA SER A 31 -5.85 -1.81 -4.30
C SER A 31 -6.47 -3.00 -3.54
N LYS A 32 -5.63 -3.86 -2.99
CA LYS A 32 -6.12 -5.00 -2.20
C LYS A 32 -6.75 -4.57 -0.89
N ILE A 33 -6.17 -3.56 -0.24
CA ILE A 33 -6.72 -3.05 1.02
C ILE A 33 -8.12 -2.51 0.82
N ILE A 34 -8.36 -1.77 -0.27
CA ILE A 34 -9.66 -1.15 -0.53
C ILE A 34 -10.58 -2.00 -1.40
N ASN A 35 -10.17 -3.22 -1.72
CA ASN A 35 -10.95 -4.18 -2.51
C ASN A 35 -11.34 -3.63 -3.88
N GLN A 36 -10.41 -2.94 -4.53
CA GLN A 36 -10.63 -2.37 -5.86
C GLN A 36 -9.53 -2.84 -6.80
N LYS A 37 -9.71 -2.59 -8.07
CA LYS A 37 -8.66 -2.87 -9.06
C LYS A 37 -7.60 -1.78 -8.98
N ARG A 38 -6.38 -2.09 -9.46
CA ARG A 38 -5.29 -1.13 -9.49
C ARG A 38 -5.68 0.13 -10.26
N GLU A 39 -6.45 -0.02 -11.33
CA GLU A 39 -6.93 1.10 -12.13
C GLU A 39 -7.77 2.07 -11.29
N TYR A 40 -8.56 1.55 -10.37
CA TYR A 40 -9.34 2.40 -9.47
C TYR A 40 -8.45 3.32 -8.65
N VAL A 41 -7.37 2.79 -8.13
CA VAL A 41 -6.41 3.56 -7.33
C VAL A 41 -5.84 4.71 -8.15
N ILE A 42 -5.48 4.42 -9.38
CA ILE A 42 -4.88 5.41 -10.28
C ILE A 42 -5.90 6.49 -10.65
N LEU A 43 -7.11 6.09 -11.00
CA LEU A 43 -8.16 7.02 -11.43
C LEU A 43 -8.73 7.85 -10.29
N ASN A 44 -8.62 7.38 -9.07
CA ASN A 44 -9.20 8.04 -7.89
C ASN A 44 -8.13 8.57 -6.95
N SER A 45 -7.00 8.99 -7.51
CA SER A 45 -5.85 9.42 -6.73
C SER A 45 -6.12 10.63 -5.84
N LYS A 46 -7.16 11.42 -6.16
CA LYS A 46 -7.52 12.60 -5.37
C LYS A 46 -8.50 12.31 -4.25
N LYS A 47 -9.01 11.09 -4.16
CA LYS A 47 -9.92 10.72 -3.08
C LYS A 47 -9.16 10.49 -1.77
N SER A 48 -9.85 10.74 -0.68
CA SER A 48 -9.30 10.48 0.65
C SER A 48 -9.38 9.01 0.99
N LEU A 49 -8.39 8.55 1.76
CA LEU A 49 -8.39 7.21 2.33
C LEU A 49 -8.63 7.33 3.82
N ASP A 50 -9.43 6.46 4.39
CA ASP A 50 -9.72 6.54 5.82
C ASP A 50 -8.49 6.12 6.64
N LYS A 51 -8.47 6.55 7.89
CA LYS A 51 -7.33 6.35 8.77
C LYS A 51 -6.99 4.87 8.96
N LYS A 52 -8.02 4.04 9.08
CA LYS A 52 -7.82 2.60 9.24
C LYS A 52 -7.04 2.02 8.08
N ASN A 53 -7.44 2.36 6.86
CA ASN A 53 -6.78 1.85 5.66
C ASN A 53 -5.38 2.44 5.50
N VAL A 54 -5.19 3.70 5.88
CA VAL A 54 -3.85 4.31 5.88
C VAL A 54 -2.93 3.54 6.82
N ASN A 55 -3.39 3.20 8.00
CA ASN A 55 -2.56 2.48 8.97
C ASN A 55 -2.20 1.07 8.47
N ILE A 56 -3.15 0.37 7.88
CA ILE A 56 -2.88 -0.95 7.30
C ILE A 56 -1.85 -0.82 6.19
N PHE A 57 -2.03 0.16 5.30
CA PHE A 57 -1.13 0.36 4.18
C PHE A 57 0.30 0.67 4.65
N ASN A 58 0.43 1.59 5.60
CA ASN A 58 1.75 1.94 6.13
C ASN A 58 2.45 0.74 6.76
N ASN A 59 1.70 -0.10 7.46
CA ASN A 59 2.25 -1.32 8.04
C ASN A 59 2.78 -2.26 6.96
N LEU A 60 2.00 -2.46 5.89
CA LEU A 60 2.42 -3.32 4.79
C LEU A 60 3.64 -2.77 4.06
N ILE A 61 3.71 -1.45 3.90
CA ILE A 61 4.87 -0.82 3.26
C ILE A 61 6.13 -1.05 4.10
N GLU A 62 6.05 -0.93 5.41
CA GLU A 62 7.20 -1.20 6.26
C GLU A 62 7.65 -2.67 6.14
N ARG A 63 6.71 -3.59 6.05
CA ARG A 63 7.04 -5.01 5.87
C ARG A 63 7.66 -5.27 4.50
N ARG A 64 7.11 -4.63 3.46
CA ARG A 64 7.68 -4.75 2.11
C ARG A 64 9.09 -4.19 2.05
N LYS A 65 9.31 -3.08 2.71
CA LYS A 65 10.61 -2.44 2.82
C LYS A 65 11.66 -3.39 3.42
N LYS A 66 11.24 -4.23 4.35
CA LYS A 66 12.12 -5.22 5.00
C LYS A 66 12.36 -6.46 4.13
N GLY A 67 11.68 -6.55 2.99
CA GLY A 67 11.90 -7.62 2.04
C GLY A 67 10.81 -8.66 1.94
N GLU A 68 9.69 -8.50 2.63
CA GLU A 68 8.59 -9.46 2.52
C GLU A 68 7.94 -9.35 1.15
N PRO A 69 7.75 -10.47 0.45
CA PRO A 69 7.17 -10.43 -0.91
C PRO A 69 5.73 -9.93 -0.91
N VAL A 70 5.36 -9.22 -1.99
CA VAL A 70 3.98 -8.72 -2.13
C VAL A 70 2.96 -9.86 -2.06
N ALA A 71 3.24 -10.96 -2.74
CA ALA A 71 2.32 -12.11 -2.74
C ALA A 71 2.07 -12.64 -1.32
N TYR A 72 3.11 -12.67 -0.51
CA TYR A 72 2.99 -13.10 0.87
C TYR A 72 2.10 -12.14 1.67
N LEU A 73 2.32 -10.84 1.50
CA LEU A 73 1.52 -9.84 2.20
C LEU A 73 0.04 -9.93 1.79
N ILE A 74 -0.24 -10.12 0.51
CA ILE A 74 -1.61 -10.25 0.02
C ILE A 74 -2.28 -11.50 0.59
N ASN A 75 -1.54 -12.60 0.71
CA ASN A 75 -2.09 -13.84 1.26
C ASN A 75 -2.48 -13.72 2.71
N GLU A 76 -1.98 -12.72 3.41
CA GLU A 76 -2.34 -12.47 4.81
C GLU A 76 -3.51 -11.50 4.95
N LYS A 77 -4.23 -11.22 3.88
CA LYS A 77 -5.26 -10.18 3.87
C LYS A 77 -6.27 -10.30 5.00
N GLU A 78 -6.70 -11.49 5.33
CA GLU A 78 -7.66 -11.68 6.42
C GLU A 78 -7.09 -11.34 7.80
N TYR A 79 -5.78 -11.17 7.90
CA TYR A 79 -5.11 -10.79 9.14
C TYR A 79 -4.78 -9.30 9.20
N TRP A 80 -5.16 -8.53 8.21
CA TRP A 80 -4.89 -7.09 8.15
C TRP A 80 -5.87 -6.34 9.03
N LYS A 81 -5.81 -6.55 10.32
CA LYS A 81 -6.70 -5.85 11.24
C LYS A 81 -5.97 -4.70 11.87
N GLU A 82 -6.69 -3.61 12.08
CA GLU A 82 -6.15 -2.52 12.84
C GLU A 82 -6.26 -2.89 14.30
N THR A 83 -5.11 -3.17 14.90
CA THR A 83 -5.05 -3.60 16.29
C THR A 83 -4.30 -2.62 17.16
N PHE A 84 -3.97 -1.51 16.62
CA PHE A 84 -3.06 -0.55 17.29
C PHE A 84 -3.76 0.68 17.74
#